data_162d44da0651b3872b9fc1c36e457abd
#
_entry.id   162d44da0651b3872b9fc1c36e457abd
#
_cell.length_a   1.000
_cell.length_b   1.000
_cell.length_c   1.000
_cell.angle_alpha   90.00
_cell.angle_beta   90.00
_cell.angle_gamma   90.00
#
_symmetry.space_group_name_H-M   'P 1'
#
loop_
_entity.id
_entity.type
_entity.pdbx_description
1 polymer ?
#
loop_
_entity_poly.entity_id
_entity_poly.type
_entity_poly.pdbx_seq_one_letter_code
_entity_poly.pdbx_strand_id
1 'polypeptide(L)'
;MKKIIFTGGSGKFGKVFKKFYSNKKNIYFPSSKTFDVTNQKKMENFIKKIKPKIIIHAAAISRPMDPHRKKIEKSINTNIIGTSNIVNLCYKYKIKLIYFSTNYVYPSRNGNYKEHNSLLPFNNY
;
A
#
# COMPACT_ATOMS: atom_id res chain seq x y z
N MET A 1 -1.68 -1.49 23.73
CA MET A 1 -2.33 -1.77 22.43
C MET A 1 -1.34 -1.62 21.29
N LYS A 2 -1.25 -2.55 20.32
CA LYS A 2 -0.31 -2.48 19.19
C LYS A 2 -0.72 -1.33 18.26
N LYS A 3 0.20 -0.39 17.99
CA LYS A 3 -0.03 0.71 17.03
C LYS A 3 0.07 0.20 15.60
N ILE A 4 -0.82 0.67 14.74
CA ILE A 4 -0.96 0.26 13.34
C ILE A 4 -0.91 1.51 12.47
N ILE A 5 -0.14 1.49 11.39
CA ILE A 5 -0.20 2.49 10.32
C ILE A 5 -0.95 1.87 9.14
N PHE A 6 -1.98 2.57 8.64
CA PHE A 6 -2.70 2.21 7.43
C PHE A 6 -2.37 3.22 6.33
N THR A 7 -1.66 2.80 5.29
CA THR A 7 -1.36 3.66 4.15
C THR A 7 -2.50 3.64 3.13
N GLY A 8 -2.64 4.69 2.34
CA GLY A 8 -3.75 4.77 1.37
C GLY A 8 -5.11 5.11 1.98
N GLY A 9 -5.13 5.68 3.19
CA GLY A 9 -6.36 6.06 3.91
C GLY A 9 -7.27 7.05 3.18
N SER A 10 -6.78 7.79 2.18
CA SER A 10 -7.57 8.70 1.32
C SER A 10 -8.21 8.01 0.11
N GLY A 11 -7.76 6.80 -0.24
CA GLY A 11 -8.33 5.98 -1.32
C GLY A 11 -9.72 5.45 -1.00
N LYS A 12 -10.42 4.88 -1.99
CA LYS A 12 -11.77 4.33 -1.81
C LYS A 12 -11.82 3.30 -0.68
N PHE A 13 -10.95 2.30 -0.72
CA PHE A 13 -10.86 1.28 0.32
C PHE A 13 -10.49 1.88 1.69
N GLY A 14 -9.48 2.76 1.72
CA GLY A 14 -9.03 3.40 2.96
C GLY A 14 -10.11 4.25 3.64
N LYS A 15 -10.95 4.94 2.87
CA LYS A 15 -12.10 5.70 3.42
C LYS A 15 -13.12 4.78 4.09
N VAL A 16 -13.45 3.64 3.45
CA VAL A 16 -14.36 2.64 4.04
C VAL A 16 -13.74 2.04 5.29
N PHE A 17 -12.50 1.58 5.21
CA PHE A 17 -11.78 1.02 6.36
C PHE A 17 -11.74 2.02 7.53
N LYS A 18 -11.42 3.28 7.25
CA LYS A 18 -11.41 4.35 8.27
C LYS A 18 -12.78 4.53 8.93
N LYS A 19 -13.87 4.46 8.17
CA LYS A 19 -15.24 4.58 8.71
C LYS A 19 -15.53 3.51 9.78
N PHE A 20 -15.10 2.26 9.54
CA PHE A 20 -15.30 1.16 10.50
C PHE A 20 -14.36 1.21 11.72
N TYR A 21 -13.19 1.81 11.56
CA TYR A 21 -12.14 1.80 12.60
C TYR A 21 -11.76 3.18 13.12
N SER A 22 -12.55 4.22 12.86
CA SER A 22 -12.27 5.60 13.30
C SER A 22 -12.20 5.76 14.82
N ASN A 23 -12.94 4.93 15.57
CA ASN A 23 -12.93 4.91 17.03
C ASN A 23 -11.69 4.21 17.63
N LYS A 24 -10.86 3.55 16.83
CA LYS A 24 -9.65 2.86 17.30
C LYS A 24 -8.47 3.82 17.36
N LYS A 25 -8.13 4.29 18.56
CA LYS A 25 -7.04 5.25 18.82
C LYS A 25 -5.63 4.73 18.46
N ASN A 26 -5.48 3.43 18.20
CA ASN A 26 -4.19 2.81 17.85
C ASN A 26 -3.97 2.64 16.34
N ILE A 27 -4.92 3.02 15.48
CA ILE A 27 -4.78 2.98 14.02
C ILE A 27 -4.57 4.39 13.49
N TYR A 28 -3.45 4.59 12.81
CA TYR A 28 -3.03 5.87 12.22
C TYR A 28 -3.26 5.83 10.71
N PHE A 29 -3.92 6.84 10.17
CA PHE A 29 -4.20 7.01 8.74
C PHE A 29 -3.48 8.26 8.21
N PRO A 30 -2.16 8.23 8.07
CA PRO A 30 -1.44 9.39 7.59
C PRO A 30 -1.80 9.71 6.14
N SER A 31 -1.83 11.00 5.80
CA SER A 31 -1.94 11.45 4.42
C SER A 31 -0.62 11.26 3.67
N SER A 32 -0.63 11.30 2.35
CA SER A 32 0.60 11.30 1.53
C SER A 32 1.53 12.48 1.83
N LYS A 33 1.00 13.59 2.32
CA LYS A 33 1.84 14.73 2.77
C LYS A 33 2.71 14.36 3.96
N THR A 34 2.20 13.50 4.86
CA THR A 34 2.88 13.11 6.12
C THR A 34 3.65 11.80 5.98
N PHE A 35 3.12 10.87 5.19
CA PHE A 35 3.69 9.53 4.98
C PHE A 35 3.65 9.20 3.48
N ASP A 36 4.56 9.84 2.75
CA ASP A 36 4.72 9.63 1.31
C ASP A 36 5.54 8.36 1.06
N VAL A 37 4.94 7.37 0.43
CA VAL A 37 5.59 6.08 0.15
C VAL A 37 6.81 6.22 -0.77
N THR A 38 6.87 7.29 -1.57
CA THR A 38 8.02 7.59 -2.44
C THR A 38 9.15 8.30 -1.68
N ASN A 39 8.92 8.74 -0.44
CA ASN A 39 9.89 9.46 0.38
C ASN A 39 10.24 8.66 1.63
N GLN A 40 11.27 7.83 1.53
CA GLN A 40 11.71 6.95 2.61
C GLN A 40 12.04 7.71 3.91
N LYS A 41 12.68 8.90 3.81
CA LYS A 41 13.05 9.71 4.98
C LYS A 41 11.82 10.21 5.75
N LYS A 42 10.79 10.70 5.04
CA LYS A 42 9.52 11.12 5.67
C LYS A 42 8.83 9.94 6.37
N MET A 43 8.77 8.79 5.71
CA MET A 43 8.19 7.59 6.30
C MET A 43 8.96 7.15 7.54
N GLU A 44 10.28 7.11 7.47
CA GLU A 44 11.12 6.72 8.59
C GLU A 44 10.92 7.63 9.82
N ASN A 45 10.88 8.94 9.62
CA ASN A 45 10.63 9.90 10.71
C ASN A 45 9.26 9.65 11.36
N PHE A 46 8.24 9.37 10.56
CA PHE A 46 6.90 9.05 11.07
C PHE A 46 6.88 7.71 11.83
N ILE A 47 7.56 6.69 11.32
CA ILE A 47 7.71 5.39 11.99
C ILE A 47 8.41 5.54 13.35
N LYS A 48 9.51 6.31 13.43
CA LYS A 48 10.21 6.58 14.68
C LYS A 48 9.31 7.27 15.72
N LYS A 49 8.46 8.20 15.27
CA LYS A 49 7.50 8.90 16.13
C LYS A 49 6.38 7.99 16.63
N ILE A 50 5.78 7.22 15.74
CA ILE A 50 4.61 6.38 16.07
C ILE A 50 5.02 5.06 16.72
N LYS A 51 6.14 4.47 16.30
CA LYS A 51 6.64 3.14 16.70
C LYS A 51 5.57 2.05 16.48
N PRO A 52 5.08 1.87 15.23
CA PRO A 52 4.05 0.91 14.93
C PRO A 52 4.59 -0.52 15.06
N LYS A 53 3.70 -1.47 15.30
CA LYS A 53 3.99 -2.92 15.24
C LYS A 53 3.48 -3.56 13.95
N ILE A 54 2.57 -2.88 13.25
CA ILE A 54 1.97 -3.35 12.01
C ILE A 54 1.85 -2.18 11.05
N ILE A 55 2.18 -2.41 9.77
CA ILE A 55 1.82 -1.53 8.67
C ILE A 55 0.87 -2.31 7.75
N ILE A 56 -0.30 -1.74 7.50
CA ILE A 56 -1.24 -2.20 6.47
C ILE A 56 -1.03 -1.31 5.24
N HIS A 57 -0.46 -1.90 4.18
CA HIS A 57 -0.10 -1.14 2.99
C HIS A 57 -1.15 -1.32 1.89
N ALA A 58 -1.97 -0.26 1.71
CA ALA A 58 -2.99 -0.15 0.67
C ALA A 58 -2.80 1.09 -0.21
N ALA A 59 -1.68 1.82 -0.05
CA ALA A 59 -1.36 2.96 -0.90
C ALA A 59 -0.88 2.46 -2.26
N ALA A 60 -1.65 2.71 -3.30
CA ALA A 60 -1.30 2.40 -4.68
C ALA A 60 -2.07 3.32 -5.64
N ILE A 61 -1.54 3.51 -6.83
CA ILE A 61 -2.29 3.98 -7.98
C ILE A 61 -2.88 2.75 -8.64
N SER A 62 -4.21 2.56 -8.55
CA SER A 62 -4.89 1.39 -9.10
C SER A 62 -5.89 1.76 -10.20
N ARG A 63 -6.58 2.88 -10.06
CA ARG A 63 -7.56 3.39 -11.03
C ARG A 63 -7.60 4.93 -11.00
N PRO A 64 -7.88 5.60 -12.13
CA PRO A 64 -8.07 5.01 -13.48
C PRO A 64 -6.78 4.38 -14.02
N MET A 65 -6.87 3.63 -15.13
CA MET A 65 -5.73 2.93 -15.73
C MET A 65 -4.79 3.86 -16.53
N ASP A 66 -5.22 5.07 -16.85
CA ASP A 66 -4.44 6.04 -17.62
C ASP A 66 -3.03 6.35 -17.05
N PRO A 67 -2.84 6.51 -15.72
CA PRO A 67 -1.51 6.71 -15.15
C PRO A 67 -0.53 5.59 -15.46
N HIS A 68 -1.00 4.35 -15.64
CA HIS A 68 -0.15 3.20 -15.97
C HIS A 68 0.29 3.16 -17.44
N ARG A 69 -0.35 3.97 -18.28
CA ARG A 69 -0.01 4.10 -19.71
C ARG A 69 0.68 5.44 -20.02
N LYS A 70 0.08 6.54 -19.57
CA LYS A 70 0.51 7.91 -19.92
C LYS A 70 1.53 8.51 -18.95
N LYS A 71 1.57 8.02 -17.68
CA LYS A 71 2.45 8.50 -16.61
C LYS A 71 3.06 7.31 -15.86
N ILE A 72 3.67 6.41 -16.63
CA ILE A 72 4.19 5.13 -16.11
C ILE A 72 5.19 5.34 -14.97
N GLU A 73 6.03 6.36 -15.06
CA GLU A 73 7.00 6.72 -14.01
C GLU A 73 6.32 6.95 -12.66
N LYS A 74 5.19 7.67 -12.64
CA LYS A 74 4.42 7.90 -11.42
C LYS A 74 3.87 6.60 -10.85
N SER A 75 3.43 5.69 -11.72
CA SER A 75 2.94 4.36 -11.32
C SER A 75 4.09 3.53 -10.72
N ILE A 76 5.23 3.47 -11.39
CA ILE A 76 6.43 2.77 -10.93
C ILE A 76 6.86 3.33 -9.56
N ASN A 77 7.02 4.65 -9.45
CA ASN A 77 7.45 5.29 -8.21
C ASN A 77 6.50 5.00 -7.05
N THR A 78 5.19 5.02 -7.27
CA THR A 78 4.23 4.77 -6.18
C THR A 78 4.08 3.29 -5.88
N ASN A 79 3.87 2.45 -6.91
CA ASN A 79 3.47 1.05 -6.69
C ASN A 79 4.67 0.12 -6.47
N ILE A 80 5.80 0.37 -7.14
CA ILE A 80 6.99 -0.47 -7.04
C ILE A 80 7.97 0.11 -6.01
N ILE A 81 8.50 1.31 -6.28
CA ILE A 81 9.50 1.92 -5.39
C ILE A 81 8.90 2.21 -4.02
N GLY A 82 7.66 2.75 -3.98
CA GLY A 82 6.95 3.02 -2.73
C GLY A 82 6.72 1.77 -1.89
N THR A 83 6.32 0.65 -2.51
CA THR A 83 6.16 -0.63 -1.82
C THR A 83 7.51 -1.17 -1.33
N SER A 84 8.56 -1.09 -2.16
CA SER A 84 9.91 -1.49 -1.77
C SER A 84 10.42 -0.69 -0.56
N ASN A 85 10.20 0.62 -0.54
CA ASN A 85 10.53 1.47 0.60
C ASN A 85 9.81 1.03 1.89
N ILE A 86 8.53 0.68 1.80
CA ILE A 86 7.75 0.15 2.93
C ILE A 86 8.34 -1.16 3.43
N VAL A 87 8.66 -2.09 2.53
CA VAL A 87 9.27 -3.40 2.88
C VAL A 87 10.59 -3.19 3.62
N ASN A 88 11.47 -2.34 3.08
CA ASN A 88 12.77 -2.04 3.69
C ASN A 88 12.62 -1.46 5.10
N LEU A 89 11.68 -0.52 5.31
CA LEU A 89 11.43 0.05 6.62
C LEU A 89 10.80 -0.97 7.58
N CYS A 90 9.89 -1.81 7.10
CA CYS A 90 9.31 -2.89 7.89
C CYS A 90 10.39 -3.87 8.36
N TYR A 91 11.30 -4.27 7.49
CA TYR A 91 12.43 -5.11 7.82
C TYR A 91 13.34 -4.44 8.86
N LYS A 92 13.78 -3.19 8.60
CA LYS A 92 14.68 -2.41 9.47
C LYS A 92 14.13 -2.25 10.88
N TYR A 93 12.84 -1.98 11.01
CA TYR A 93 12.19 -1.69 12.30
C TYR A 93 11.43 -2.88 12.89
N LYS A 94 11.55 -4.08 12.31
CA LYS A 94 10.87 -5.32 12.74
C LYS A 94 9.35 -5.11 12.87
N ILE A 95 8.76 -4.49 11.85
CA ILE A 95 7.33 -4.19 11.75
C ILE A 95 6.67 -5.24 10.86
N LYS A 96 5.55 -5.82 11.32
CA LYS A 96 4.75 -6.73 10.49
C LYS A 96 4.09 -5.97 9.35
N LEU A 97 4.32 -6.41 8.10
CA LEU A 97 3.67 -5.86 6.92
C LEU A 97 2.46 -6.72 6.54
N ILE A 98 1.32 -6.05 6.27
CA ILE A 98 0.16 -6.60 5.57
C ILE A 98 0.04 -5.83 4.26
N TYR A 99 0.22 -6.50 3.14
CA TYR A 99 0.18 -5.91 1.81
C TYR A 99 -1.02 -6.43 1.02
N PHE A 100 -1.76 -5.52 0.40
CA PHE A 100 -2.87 -5.88 -0.48
C PHE A 100 -2.35 -6.09 -1.90
N SER A 101 -2.47 -7.33 -2.38
CA SER A 101 -2.19 -7.68 -3.77
C SER A 101 -3.37 -7.32 -4.67
N THR A 102 -3.31 -7.71 -5.92
CA THR A 102 -4.31 -7.43 -6.94
C THR A 102 -4.63 -8.69 -7.75
N ASN A 103 -5.87 -8.81 -8.21
CA ASN A 103 -6.27 -9.86 -9.15
C ASN A 103 -5.74 -9.62 -10.58
N TYR A 104 -5.21 -8.42 -10.88
CA TYR A 104 -4.59 -8.13 -12.19
C TYR A 104 -3.28 -8.87 -12.44
N VAL A 105 -2.78 -9.62 -11.47
CA VAL A 105 -1.65 -10.55 -11.65
C VAL A 105 -2.03 -11.79 -12.48
N TYR A 106 -3.31 -12.10 -12.61
CA TYR A 106 -3.80 -13.24 -13.37
C TYR A 106 -4.10 -12.91 -14.85
N PRO A 107 -4.11 -13.91 -15.75
CA PRO A 107 -4.20 -13.68 -17.20
C PRO A 107 -5.57 -13.22 -17.72
N SER A 108 -6.56 -13.01 -16.90
CA SER A 108 -7.91 -12.51 -17.28
C SER A 108 -8.63 -13.29 -18.39
N ARG A 109 -8.36 -14.60 -18.53
CA ARG A 109 -8.95 -15.43 -19.59
C ARG A 109 -10.23 -16.13 -19.12
N ASN A 110 -10.14 -16.95 -18.07
CA ASN A 110 -11.22 -17.87 -17.67
C ASN A 110 -11.87 -17.50 -16.33
N GLY A 111 -11.32 -16.58 -15.56
CA GLY A 111 -11.81 -16.25 -14.20
C GLY A 111 -11.56 -17.37 -13.17
N ASN A 112 -12.15 -17.22 -11.99
CA ASN A 112 -12.08 -18.19 -10.87
C ASN A 112 -10.65 -18.63 -10.50
N TYR A 113 -9.68 -17.73 -10.63
CA TYR A 113 -8.28 -18.00 -10.28
C TYR A 113 -8.12 -18.20 -8.76
N LYS A 114 -7.24 -19.13 -8.41
CA LYS A 114 -6.82 -19.44 -7.04
C LYS A 114 -5.37 -19.01 -6.83
N GLU A 115 -4.93 -18.98 -5.57
CA GLU A 115 -3.60 -18.48 -5.17
C GLU A 115 -2.44 -19.27 -5.81
N HIS A 116 -2.66 -20.54 -6.15
CA HIS A 116 -1.67 -21.41 -6.79
C HIS A 116 -1.68 -21.36 -8.33
N ASN A 117 -2.59 -20.58 -8.94
CA ASN A 117 -2.61 -20.46 -10.39
C ASN A 117 -1.44 -19.60 -10.89
N SER A 118 -0.96 -19.90 -12.09
CA SER A 118 0.13 -19.16 -12.74
C SER A 118 -0.22 -17.69 -12.93
N LEU A 119 0.75 -16.82 -12.69
CA LEU A 119 0.63 -15.38 -12.85
C LEU A 119 1.02 -14.99 -14.29
N LEU A 120 0.21 -14.19 -14.93
CA LEU A 120 0.48 -13.63 -16.26
C LEU A 120 -0.22 -12.28 -16.38
N PRO A 121 0.34 -11.20 -15.80
CA PRO A 121 -0.26 -9.88 -15.89
C PRO A 121 -0.25 -9.39 -17.35
N PHE A 122 -1.38 -8.81 -17.79
CA PHE A 122 -1.56 -8.34 -19.16
C PHE A 122 -1.53 -6.81 -19.29
N ASN A 123 -1.29 -6.10 -18.23
CA ASN A 123 -1.20 -4.63 -18.20
C ASN A 123 -0.04 -4.13 -17.34
N ASN A 124 0.20 -2.82 -17.41
CA ASN A 124 1.32 -2.19 -16.69
C ASN A 124 1.01 -1.84 -15.22
N TYR A 125 -0.15 -2.23 -14.71
CA TYR A 125 -0.47 -2.09 -13.28
C TYR A 125 0.08 -3.28 -12.50
#